data_a0d59af5542d6d0baed488876dc008f9
#
_entry.id   a0d59af5542d6d0baed488876dc008f9
#
_cell.length_a   1.000
_cell.length_b   1.000
_cell.length_c   1.000
_cell.angle_alpha   90.00
_cell.angle_beta   90.00
_cell.angle_gamma   90.00
#
_symmetry.space_group_name_H-M   'P 1'
#
loop_
_entity.id
_entity.type
_entity.pdbx_description
1 polymer ?
#
loop_
_entity_poly.entity_id
_entity_poly.type
_entity_poly.pdbx_seq_one_letter_code
_entity_poly.pdbx_strand_id
1 'polypeptide(L)'
;MSSQNSKDRISAKTRSLKPSGIRKFFDIVAEMDDVVSLGVGEPDFDTPWAVRDEGIYTLERGKTFYTSNAGLKELRVQICKYLERRIHVSYDPLHECLVTVGGSEAIDLALRALINPGDEVLVPEPCYVSYTPCAILADAVPVAIPLKAENEFRLTPAELEEHITPKTKILVLPFPNNPTGAVMERGDLEAVAKVCLEHDLFVLSDEIYSELTYTGRDHVSIAQIPGMQERTIVINGFSKGFAMTGWRLGYCCGPADVIGQMTKIHQYAIMCAPTNSQYAAITALRDCYGEVVEMRTSYNQRRRFLLHAFAEMGLPCFEPFGAFYVFPCIKEFGMTSEEFATKLLEKERVAVVPGDAFGESGEGFIRISYAYSLDQLREAMERLGRFVKGLRGR
;
A
#
# COMPACT_ATOMS: atom_id res chain seq x y z
N MET A 1 29.30 -0.75 39.47
CA MET A 1 29.23 -0.51 38.02
C MET A 1 27.76 -0.31 37.66
N SER A 2 27.32 0.93 37.40
CA SER A 2 25.93 1.23 37.06
C SER A 2 25.58 0.50 35.75
N SER A 3 24.52 -0.27 35.77
CA SER A 3 23.97 -0.87 34.56
C SER A 3 23.59 0.28 33.60
N GLN A 4 24.43 0.55 32.61
CA GLN A 4 24.06 1.46 31.53
C GLN A 4 22.73 0.98 30.96
N ASN A 5 21.71 1.81 31.01
CA ASN A 5 20.36 1.50 30.56
C ASN A 5 20.46 1.07 29.07
N SER A 6 19.92 -0.10 28.72
CA SER A 6 19.96 -0.62 27.32
C SER A 6 19.36 0.38 26.33
N LYS A 7 18.45 1.25 26.79
CA LYS A 7 17.85 2.33 25.99
C LYS A 7 18.88 3.32 25.43
N ASP A 8 19.99 3.58 26.14
CA ASP A 8 21.04 4.50 25.69
C ASP A 8 21.93 3.92 24.59
N ARG A 9 21.86 2.60 24.37
CA ARG A 9 22.61 1.88 23.34
C ARG A 9 21.83 1.69 22.05
N ILE A 10 20.52 2.00 22.03
CA ILE A 10 19.67 1.90 20.84
C ILE A 10 19.99 3.09 19.91
N SER A 11 20.04 2.82 18.60
CA SER A 11 20.24 3.85 17.57
C SER A 11 19.26 5.01 17.78
N ALA A 12 19.75 6.25 17.71
CA ALA A 12 18.93 7.46 17.80
C ALA A 12 17.83 7.46 16.72
N LYS A 13 18.17 7.04 15.51
CA LYS A 13 17.24 6.88 14.37
C LYS A 13 16.08 5.94 14.72
N THR A 14 16.38 4.74 15.25
CA THR A 14 15.33 3.79 15.63
C THR A 14 14.48 4.31 16.80
N ARG A 15 15.08 5.06 17.74
CA ARG A 15 14.35 5.67 18.84
C ARG A 15 13.38 6.79 18.42
N SER A 16 13.68 7.47 17.31
CA SER A 16 12.79 8.52 16.78
C SER A 16 11.54 7.97 16.10
N LEU A 17 11.55 6.69 15.70
CA LEU A 17 10.38 6.08 15.09
C LEU A 17 9.28 5.83 16.12
N LYS A 18 8.07 6.30 15.82
CA LYS A 18 6.89 5.99 16.61
C LYS A 18 6.41 4.57 16.29
N PRO A 19 5.93 3.79 17.28
CA PRO A 19 5.21 2.54 16.99
C PRO A 19 4.01 2.81 16.09
N SER A 20 3.70 1.84 15.20
CA SER A 20 2.54 1.96 14.31
C SER A 20 1.24 2.10 15.12
N GLY A 21 0.49 3.18 14.91
CA GLY A 21 -0.81 3.40 15.54
C GLY A 21 -1.82 2.30 15.23
N ILE A 22 -1.73 1.72 14.03
CA ILE A 22 -2.55 0.58 13.60
C ILE A 22 -2.33 -0.63 14.51
N ARG A 23 -1.07 -0.95 14.85
CA ARG A 23 -0.74 -2.12 15.67
C ARG A 23 -1.27 -2.01 17.09
N LYS A 24 -1.11 -0.83 17.71
CA LYS A 24 -1.65 -0.56 19.05
C LYS A 24 -3.16 -0.85 19.12
N PHE A 25 -3.89 -0.46 18.09
CA PHE A 25 -5.33 -0.70 18.02
C PHE A 25 -5.67 -2.19 17.87
N PHE A 26 -4.91 -2.94 17.06
CA PHE A 26 -5.11 -4.39 16.92
C PHE A 26 -4.79 -5.18 18.18
N ASP A 27 -3.79 -4.76 18.96
CA ASP A 27 -3.47 -5.40 20.24
C ASP A 27 -4.65 -5.30 21.20
N ILE A 28 -5.36 -4.15 21.24
CA ILE A 28 -6.58 -3.95 22.04
C ILE A 28 -7.71 -4.88 21.54
N VAL A 29 -7.91 -4.95 20.24
CA VAL A 29 -8.96 -5.79 19.62
C VAL A 29 -8.75 -7.28 19.91
N ALA A 30 -7.50 -7.73 19.95
CA ALA A 30 -7.17 -9.14 20.20
C ALA A 30 -7.53 -9.62 21.62
N GLU A 31 -7.70 -8.69 22.57
CA GLU A 31 -8.08 -8.99 23.97
C GLU A 31 -9.61 -8.91 24.21
N MET A 32 -10.40 -8.60 23.18
CA MET A 32 -11.84 -8.37 23.30
C MET A 32 -12.64 -9.46 22.57
N ASP A 33 -13.72 -9.91 23.19
CA ASP A 33 -14.68 -10.83 22.59
C ASP A 33 -15.77 -10.09 21.78
N ASP A 34 -16.39 -10.78 20.80
CA ASP A 34 -17.50 -10.29 19.97
C ASP A 34 -17.20 -8.99 19.20
N VAL A 35 -15.98 -8.84 18.72
CA VAL A 35 -15.58 -7.68 17.92
C VAL A 35 -15.65 -8.00 16.42
N VAL A 36 -16.40 -7.17 15.69
CA VAL A 36 -16.34 -7.14 14.22
C VAL A 36 -15.19 -6.24 13.81
N SER A 37 -14.05 -6.83 13.42
CA SER A 37 -12.87 -6.06 13.02
C SER A 37 -12.90 -5.79 11.51
N LEU A 38 -12.86 -4.51 11.13
CA LEU A 38 -12.72 -4.04 9.74
C LEU A 38 -11.39 -3.29 9.52
N GLY A 39 -10.43 -3.54 10.39
CA GLY A 39 -9.15 -2.83 10.38
C GLY A 39 -8.06 -3.47 9.54
N VAL A 40 -8.09 -4.80 9.33
CA VAL A 40 -7.02 -5.51 8.63
C VAL A 40 -7.05 -5.22 7.13
N GLY A 41 -5.91 -4.90 6.55
CA GLY A 41 -5.75 -4.64 5.13
C GLY A 41 -5.27 -5.89 4.37
N GLU A 42 -6.03 -6.97 4.42
CA GLU A 42 -5.68 -8.27 3.82
C GLU A 42 -6.87 -8.82 3.04
N PRO A 43 -6.66 -9.41 1.84
CA PRO A 43 -7.72 -10.15 1.14
C PRO A 43 -8.33 -11.25 2.02
N ASP A 44 -9.65 -11.37 2.00
CA ASP A 44 -10.39 -12.45 2.67
C ASP A 44 -10.61 -13.67 1.76
N PHE A 45 -9.96 -13.67 0.62
CA PHE A 45 -9.92 -14.80 -0.31
C PHE A 45 -8.67 -15.65 -0.04
N ASP A 46 -8.82 -16.95 -0.20
CA ASP A 46 -7.69 -17.85 -0.30
C ASP A 46 -6.84 -17.52 -1.54
N THR A 47 -5.53 -17.71 -1.45
CA THR A 47 -4.66 -17.76 -2.63
C THR A 47 -5.23 -18.76 -3.65
N PRO A 48 -5.32 -18.45 -4.96
CA PRO A 48 -5.85 -19.36 -5.97
C PRO A 48 -5.27 -20.76 -5.89
N TRP A 49 -6.11 -21.76 -6.10
CA TRP A 49 -5.69 -23.15 -5.90
C TRP A 49 -4.46 -23.54 -6.72
N ALA A 50 -4.42 -23.14 -7.99
CA ALA A 50 -3.28 -23.45 -8.86
C ALA A 50 -1.94 -22.90 -8.31
N VAL A 51 -1.98 -21.75 -7.64
CA VAL A 51 -0.81 -21.14 -6.97
C VAL A 51 -0.39 -21.95 -5.75
N ARG A 52 -1.38 -22.37 -4.93
CA ARG A 52 -1.11 -23.21 -3.74
C ARG A 52 -0.56 -24.58 -4.13
N ASP A 53 -1.13 -25.18 -5.15
CA ASP A 53 -0.73 -26.48 -5.70
C ASP A 53 0.73 -26.42 -6.22
N GLU A 54 1.10 -25.40 -7.00
CA GLU A 54 2.50 -25.20 -7.42
C GLU A 54 3.44 -25.00 -6.23
N GLY A 55 3.02 -24.29 -5.19
CA GLY A 55 3.78 -24.13 -3.95
C GLY A 55 4.06 -25.48 -3.27
N ILE A 56 3.04 -26.35 -3.16
CA ILE A 56 3.16 -27.71 -2.61
C ILE A 56 4.06 -28.55 -3.49
N TYR A 57 3.85 -28.58 -4.79
CA TYR A 57 4.66 -29.30 -5.76
C TYR A 57 6.15 -28.91 -5.71
N THR A 58 6.41 -27.63 -5.55
CA THR A 58 7.76 -27.07 -5.42
C THR A 58 8.50 -27.69 -4.21
N LEU A 59 7.81 -27.80 -3.06
CA LEU A 59 8.35 -28.40 -1.85
C LEU A 59 8.53 -29.92 -2.01
N GLU A 60 7.57 -30.62 -2.58
CA GLU A 60 7.66 -32.08 -2.85
C GLU A 60 8.83 -32.43 -3.76
N ARG A 61 9.18 -31.55 -4.71
CA ARG A 61 10.31 -31.71 -5.63
C ARG A 61 11.63 -31.23 -5.06
N GLY A 62 11.66 -30.77 -3.81
CA GLY A 62 12.88 -30.33 -3.15
C GLY A 62 13.50 -29.07 -3.75
N LYS A 63 12.70 -28.21 -4.43
CA LYS A 63 13.15 -26.92 -4.97
C LYS A 63 13.29 -25.88 -3.84
N THR A 64 14.20 -26.11 -2.91
CA THR A 64 14.37 -25.33 -1.67
C THR A 64 15.73 -24.63 -1.60
N PHE A 65 16.45 -24.55 -2.70
CA PHE A 65 17.75 -23.88 -2.79
C PHE A 65 17.62 -22.40 -3.08
N TYR A 66 18.66 -21.64 -2.84
CA TYR A 66 18.72 -20.23 -3.22
C TYR A 66 18.50 -20.04 -4.73
N THR A 67 17.82 -18.98 -5.06
CA THR A 67 17.71 -18.50 -6.44
C THR A 67 18.81 -17.46 -6.75
N SER A 68 18.81 -16.91 -7.97
CA SER A 68 19.54 -15.68 -8.26
C SER A 68 19.11 -14.58 -7.28
N ASN A 69 20.02 -13.68 -6.91
CA ASN A 69 19.70 -12.53 -6.03
C ASN A 69 18.54 -11.67 -6.57
N ALA A 70 18.51 -11.44 -7.87
CA ALA A 70 17.41 -10.70 -8.49
C ALA A 70 16.10 -11.52 -8.64
N GLY A 71 16.10 -12.79 -8.23
CA GLY A 71 14.99 -13.73 -8.37
C GLY A 71 15.11 -14.63 -9.60
N LEU A 72 14.23 -15.65 -9.70
CA LEU A 72 14.17 -16.58 -10.81
C LEU A 72 14.02 -15.83 -12.14
N LYS A 73 14.86 -16.16 -13.12
CA LYS A 73 14.81 -15.54 -14.45
C LYS A 73 13.42 -15.70 -15.07
N GLU A 74 12.82 -16.89 -14.95
CA GLU A 74 11.49 -17.16 -15.50
C GLU A 74 10.43 -16.25 -14.85
N LEU A 75 10.46 -16.05 -13.55
CA LEU A 75 9.54 -15.15 -12.86
C LEU A 75 9.71 -13.70 -13.34
N ARG A 76 10.94 -13.21 -13.46
CA ARG A 76 11.21 -11.84 -13.95
C ARG A 76 10.71 -11.65 -15.38
N VAL A 77 10.85 -12.66 -16.24
CA VAL A 77 10.26 -12.65 -17.60
C VAL A 77 8.73 -12.55 -17.54
N GLN A 78 8.08 -13.32 -16.64
CA GLN A 78 6.62 -13.25 -16.50
C GLN A 78 6.16 -11.91 -15.92
N ILE A 79 6.89 -11.33 -14.96
CA ILE A 79 6.61 -9.99 -14.41
C ILE A 79 6.67 -8.94 -15.52
N CYS A 80 7.74 -8.91 -16.33
CA CYS A 80 7.88 -7.93 -17.42
C CYS A 80 6.77 -8.08 -18.47
N LYS A 81 6.43 -9.31 -18.87
CA LYS A 81 5.29 -9.57 -19.76
C LYS A 81 3.95 -9.14 -19.15
N TYR A 82 3.78 -9.31 -17.85
CA TYR A 82 2.59 -8.89 -17.14
C TYR A 82 2.46 -7.36 -17.14
N LEU A 83 3.52 -6.64 -16.81
CA LEU A 83 3.54 -5.17 -16.84
C LEU A 83 3.31 -4.63 -18.25
N GLU A 84 3.92 -5.23 -19.27
CA GLU A 84 3.68 -4.85 -20.67
C GLU A 84 2.19 -4.98 -21.05
N ARG A 85 1.52 -6.05 -20.62
CA ARG A 85 0.08 -6.24 -20.88
C ARG A 85 -0.79 -5.30 -20.06
N ARG A 86 -0.41 -5.00 -18.79
CA ARG A 86 -1.28 -4.29 -17.83
C ARG A 86 -1.09 -2.78 -17.81
N ILE A 87 0.14 -2.35 -17.95
CA ILE A 87 0.50 -0.92 -17.92
C ILE A 87 1.26 -0.46 -19.17
N HIS A 88 1.37 -1.29 -20.22
CA HIS A 88 2.00 -0.96 -21.49
C HIS A 88 3.42 -0.38 -21.37
N VAL A 89 4.18 -0.84 -20.39
CA VAL A 89 5.59 -0.48 -20.18
C VAL A 89 6.43 -1.74 -20.26
N SER A 90 7.46 -1.71 -21.11
CA SER A 90 8.39 -2.83 -21.30
C SER A 90 9.65 -2.63 -20.50
N TYR A 91 10.09 -3.66 -19.79
CA TYR A 91 11.33 -3.70 -19.00
C TYR A 91 12.20 -4.88 -19.42
N ASP A 92 13.53 -4.72 -19.33
CA ASP A 92 14.45 -5.84 -19.47
C ASP A 92 14.41 -6.72 -18.20
N PRO A 93 13.96 -7.99 -18.31
CA PRO A 93 13.88 -8.88 -17.17
C PRO A 93 15.25 -9.21 -16.53
N LEU A 94 16.36 -8.95 -17.20
CA LEU A 94 17.69 -9.24 -16.68
C LEU A 94 18.28 -8.09 -15.85
N HIS A 95 17.98 -6.85 -16.21
CA HIS A 95 18.62 -5.68 -15.62
C HIS A 95 17.65 -4.69 -14.94
N GLU A 96 16.36 -4.73 -15.32
CA GLU A 96 15.36 -3.75 -14.90
C GLU A 96 14.26 -4.33 -13.99
N CYS A 97 14.42 -5.57 -13.51
CA CYS A 97 13.44 -6.25 -12.67
C CYS A 97 14.13 -6.96 -11.49
N LEU A 98 13.62 -6.69 -10.27
CA LEU A 98 14.06 -7.30 -9.02
C LEU A 98 12.85 -7.90 -8.27
N VAL A 99 12.96 -9.17 -7.89
CA VAL A 99 11.97 -9.86 -7.03
C VAL A 99 12.34 -9.64 -5.57
N THR A 100 11.36 -9.23 -4.76
CA THR A 100 11.56 -8.79 -3.37
C THR A 100 10.67 -9.55 -2.38
N VAL A 101 10.98 -9.45 -1.08
CA VAL A 101 10.16 -10.00 0.01
C VAL A 101 8.97 -9.08 0.29
N GLY A 102 8.02 -9.05 -0.66
CA GLY A 102 6.88 -8.13 -0.70
C GLY A 102 7.27 -6.73 -1.20
N GLY A 103 6.25 -5.90 -1.49
CA GLY A 103 6.45 -4.51 -1.92
C GLY A 103 7.15 -3.65 -0.87
N SER A 104 6.99 -3.97 0.41
CA SER A 104 7.64 -3.24 1.50
C SER A 104 9.16 -3.27 1.43
N GLU A 105 9.76 -4.41 1.04
CA GLU A 105 11.20 -4.48 0.81
C GLU A 105 11.60 -3.63 -0.40
N ALA A 106 10.82 -3.64 -1.47
CA ALA A 106 11.12 -2.82 -2.65
C ALA A 106 11.16 -1.32 -2.31
N ILE A 107 10.25 -0.84 -1.43
CA ILE A 107 10.25 0.53 -0.92
C ILE A 107 11.54 0.84 -0.15
N ASP A 108 11.90 0.00 0.81
CA ASP A 108 13.11 0.16 1.64
C ASP A 108 14.38 0.16 0.78
N LEU A 109 14.49 -0.78 -0.16
CA LEU A 109 15.63 -0.90 -1.07
C LEU A 109 15.77 0.32 -1.98
N ALA A 110 14.66 0.82 -2.54
CA ALA A 110 14.67 1.98 -3.43
C ALA A 110 15.13 3.25 -2.68
N LEU A 111 14.62 3.47 -1.48
CA LEU A 111 15.04 4.60 -0.64
C LEU A 111 16.53 4.49 -0.28
N ARG A 112 16.99 3.33 0.19
CA ARG A 112 18.41 3.11 0.51
C ARG A 112 19.35 3.24 -0.70
N ALA A 113 18.88 2.91 -1.90
CA ALA A 113 19.70 2.98 -3.11
C ALA A 113 19.83 4.41 -3.65
N LEU A 114 18.81 5.26 -3.42
CA LEU A 114 18.74 6.59 -4.02
C LEU A 114 19.09 7.73 -3.06
N ILE A 115 18.89 7.59 -1.75
CA ILE A 115 19.00 8.66 -0.77
C ILE A 115 20.42 8.84 -0.26
N ASN A 116 20.85 10.12 -0.18
CA ASN A 116 21.96 10.54 0.66
C ASN A 116 21.42 11.24 1.92
N PRO A 117 22.18 11.27 3.02
CA PRO A 117 21.74 11.95 4.24
C PRO A 117 21.33 13.41 4.00
N GLY A 118 20.07 13.73 4.34
CA GLY A 118 19.49 15.05 4.20
C GLY A 118 18.74 15.31 2.89
N ASP A 119 18.74 14.36 1.94
CA ASP A 119 17.81 14.40 0.79
C ASP A 119 16.36 14.31 1.28
N GLU A 120 15.46 15.00 0.61
CA GLU A 120 14.04 15.02 0.95
C GLU A 120 13.25 14.01 0.11
N VAL A 121 12.28 13.36 0.78
CA VAL A 121 11.31 12.44 0.18
C VAL A 121 9.92 12.99 0.40
N LEU A 122 9.24 13.35 -0.68
CA LEU A 122 7.84 13.81 -0.63
C LEU A 122 6.91 12.62 -0.45
N VAL A 123 6.06 12.69 0.57
CA VAL A 123 5.12 11.63 0.96
C VAL A 123 3.71 12.20 1.01
N PRO A 124 2.88 11.97 -0.02
CA PRO A 124 1.46 12.33 0.03
C PRO A 124 0.74 11.61 1.16
N GLU A 125 0.06 12.35 2.05
CA GLU A 125 -0.70 11.84 3.20
C GLU A 125 -2.20 12.21 3.11
N PRO A 126 -3.12 11.34 3.56
CA PRO A 126 -2.89 10.08 4.27
C PRO A 126 -2.41 8.96 3.33
N CYS A 127 -1.51 8.09 3.84
CA CYS A 127 -0.93 7.02 3.04
C CYS A 127 -0.52 5.81 3.90
N TYR A 128 -0.02 4.77 3.25
CA TYR A 128 0.51 3.59 3.93
C TYR A 128 1.67 3.96 4.87
N VAL A 129 1.58 3.49 6.10
CA VAL A 129 2.39 3.92 7.25
C VAL A 129 3.90 3.65 7.15
N SER A 130 4.36 2.91 6.16
CA SER A 130 5.78 2.52 6.06
C SER A 130 6.65 3.50 5.30
N TYR A 131 6.10 4.41 4.48
CA TYR A 131 6.92 5.30 3.65
C TYR A 131 7.79 6.24 4.49
N THR A 132 7.18 6.96 5.41
CA THR A 132 7.88 7.89 6.32
C THR A 132 8.95 7.19 7.18
N PRO A 133 8.66 6.06 7.88
CA PRO A 133 9.70 5.32 8.60
C PRO A 133 10.83 4.79 7.71
N CYS A 134 10.54 4.26 6.52
CA CYS A 134 11.57 3.79 5.60
C CYS A 134 12.45 4.95 5.10
N ALA A 135 11.88 6.13 4.82
CA ALA A 135 12.64 7.32 4.47
C ALA A 135 13.60 7.72 5.60
N ILE A 136 13.12 7.79 6.85
CA ILE A 136 13.96 8.09 8.04
C ILE A 136 15.07 7.04 8.19
N LEU A 137 14.78 5.75 8.02
CA LEU A 137 15.78 4.69 8.11
C LEU A 137 16.84 4.77 7.02
N ALA A 138 16.50 5.33 5.86
CA ALA A 138 17.42 5.62 4.76
C ALA A 138 18.17 6.96 4.88
N ASP A 139 18.08 7.67 6.01
CA ASP A 139 18.66 8.99 6.27
C ASP A 139 18.03 10.15 5.48
N ALA A 140 16.84 9.95 4.90
CA ALA A 140 16.08 11.01 4.27
C ALA A 140 15.34 11.88 5.28
N VAL A 141 14.93 13.06 4.82
CA VAL A 141 13.94 13.92 5.49
C VAL A 141 12.59 13.72 4.79
N PRO A 142 11.63 13.02 5.43
CA PRO A 142 10.29 12.90 4.84
C PRO A 142 9.55 14.24 4.95
N VAL A 143 8.94 14.66 3.84
CA VAL A 143 8.13 15.87 3.73
C VAL A 143 6.71 15.43 3.36
N ALA A 144 5.76 15.63 4.28
CA ALA A 144 4.36 15.28 4.06
C ALA A 144 3.68 16.27 3.12
N ILE A 145 2.92 15.76 2.14
CA ILE A 145 2.02 16.56 1.29
C ILE A 145 0.57 16.21 1.66
N PRO A 146 -0.19 17.12 2.29
CA PRO A 146 -1.56 16.86 2.68
C PRO A 146 -2.48 16.70 1.46
N LEU A 147 -3.00 15.50 1.23
CA LEU A 147 -4.06 15.25 0.25
C LEU A 147 -5.41 15.68 0.80
N LYS A 148 -6.22 16.35 -0.01
CA LYS A 148 -7.46 16.98 0.41
C LYS A 148 -8.68 16.20 -0.07
N ALA A 149 -9.69 16.09 0.79
CA ALA A 149 -10.94 15.40 0.46
C ALA A 149 -11.71 16.10 -0.69
N GLU A 150 -11.62 17.43 -0.80
CA GLU A 150 -12.19 18.19 -1.91
C GLU A 150 -11.58 17.84 -3.28
N ASN A 151 -10.34 17.33 -3.30
CA ASN A 151 -9.66 16.82 -4.49
C ASN A 151 -9.75 15.28 -4.59
N GLU A 152 -10.68 14.65 -3.87
CA GLU A 152 -10.82 13.18 -3.80
C GLU A 152 -9.53 12.49 -3.35
N PHE A 153 -8.74 13.13 -2.51
CA PHE A 153 -7.43 12.67 -2.06
C PHE A 153 -6.43 12.39 -3.20
N ARG A 154 -6.57 13.07 -4.34
CA ARG A 154 -5.59 13.04 -5.44
C ARG A 154 -4.49 14.06 -5.17
N LEU A 155 -3.29 13.75 -5.62
CA LEU A 155 -2.18 14.69 -5.61
C LEU A 155 -2.31 15.67 -6.78
N THR A 156 -2.34 16.97 -6.50
CA THR A 156 -2.34 18.02 -7.53
C THR A 156 -0.93 18.55 -7.79
N PRO A 157 -0.64 19.05 -9.02
CA PRO A 157 0.65 19.68 -9.32
C PRO A 157 0.99 20.85 -8.39
N ALA A 158 0.00 21.67 -8.03
CA ALA A 158 0.19 22.81 -7.14
C ALA A 158 0.64 22.38 -5.73
N GLU A 159 -0.01 21.33 -5.16
CA GLU A 159 0.38 20.77 -3.88
C GLU A 159 1.79 20.15 -3.94
N LEU A 160 2.14 19.51 -5.07
CA LEU A 160 3.48 18.97 -5.25
C LEU A 160 4.53 20.10 -5.31
N GLU A 161 4.34 21.12 -6.14
CA GLU A 161 5.28 22.22 -6.29
C GLU A 161 5.51 23.01 -4.99
N GLU A 162 4.47 23.22 -4.18
CA GLU A 162 4.55 23.93 -2.89
C GLU A 162 5.55 23.27 -1.92
N HIS A 163 5.78 21.95 -2.06
CA HIS A 163 6.62 21.18 -1.13
C HIS A 163 8.02 20.86 -1.70
N ILE A 164 8.32 21.25 -2.94
CA ILE A 164 9.62 21.01 -3.56
C ILE A 164 10.66 22.00 -3.07
N THR A 165 11.83 21.50 -2.70
CA THR A 165 13.02 22.29 -2.37
C THR A 165 14.22 21.80 -3.20
N PRO A 166 15.36 22.51 -3.18
CA PRO A 166 16.59 22.02 -3.83
C PRO A 166 17.14 20.70 -3.26
N LYS A 167 16.59 20.20 -2.15
CA LYS A 167 16.96 18.92 -1.54
C LYS A 167 16.01 17.79 -1.90
N THR A 168 14.88 18.12 -2.51
CA THR A 168 13.87 17.14 -2.90
C THR A 168 14.39 16.22 -3.97
N LYS A 169 14.32 14.92 -3.76
CA LYS A 169 14.87 13.92 -4.66
C LYS A 169 13.85 12.89 -5.12
N ILE A 170 12.92 12.51 -4.24
CA ILE A 170 11.97 11.44 -4.49
C ILE A 170 10.56 11.91 -4.17
N LEU A 171 9.63 11.57 -5.07
CA LEU A 171 8.20 11.56 -4.81
C LEU A 171 7.73 10.11 -4.61
N VAL A 172 7.11 9.80 -3.49
CA VAL A 172 6.32 8.58 -3.32
C VAL A 172 4.95 8.79 -3.95
N LEU A 173 4.52 7.91 -4.83
CA LEU A 173 3.22 7.99 -5.52
C LEU A 173 2.42 6.71 -5.24
N PRO A 174 1.65 6.66 -4.13
CA PRO A 174 1.01 5.44 -3.64
C PRO A 174 -0.44 5.31 -4.13
N PHE A 175 -0.64 5.10 -5.44
CA PHE A 175 -1.98 4.97 -6.00
C PHE A 175 -2.16 3.67 -6.82
N PRO A 176 -3.29 2.96 -6.66
CA PRO A 176 -4.45 3.24 -5.79
C PRO A 176 -4.08 3.26 -4.29
N ASN A 177 -4.64 4.23 -3.58
CA ASN A 177 -4.17 4.62 -2.25
C ASN A 177 -4.77 3.77 -1.11
N ASN A 178 -3.95 3.44 -0.13
CA ASN A 178 -4.33 3.03 1.21
C ASN A 178 -3.98 4.20 2.15
N PRO A 179 -4.94 4.85 2.83
CA PRO A 179 -6.25 4.33 3.28
C PRO A 179 -7.46 4.77 2.44
N THR A 180 -7.32 5.71 1.53
CA THR A 180 -8.47 6.44 0.96
C THR A 180 -9.20 5.69 -0.14
N GLY A 181 -8.50 4.79 -0.86
CA GLY A 181 -9.02 4.19 -2.08
C GLY A 181 -9.01 5.12 -3.30
N ALA A 182 -8.36 6.28 -3.19
CA ALA A 182 -8.17 7.21 -4.30
C ALA A 182 -7.36 6.59 -5.44
N VAL A 183 -7.65 7.01 -6.66
CA VAL A 183 -6.90 6.66 -7.86
C VAL A 183 -6.50 7.94 -8.59
N MET A 184 -5.37 7.90 -9.29
CA MET A 184 -4.95 8.96 -10.21
C MET A 184 -5.31 8.57 -11.63
N GLU A 185 -5.93 9.46 -12.37
CA GLU A 185 -6.21 9.24 -13.79
C GLU A 185 -5.05 9.73 -14.67
N ARG A 186 -5.07 9.38 -15.96
CA ARG A 186 -4.01 9.77 -16.89
C ARG A 186 -3.71 11.26 -16.87
N GLY A 187 -4.74 12.11 -16.88
CA GLY A 187 -4.56 13.57 -16.85
C GLY A 187 -3.90 14.09 -15.56
N ASP A 188 -4.24 13.49 -14.41
CA ASP A 188 -3.62 13.81 -13.13
C ASP A 188 -2.12 13.42 -13.16
N LEU A 189 -1.83 12.21 -13.69
CA LEU A 189 -0.46 11.71 -13.79
C LEU A 189 0.40 12.50 -14.78
N GLU A 190 -0.15 12.92 -15.91
CA GLU A 190 0.53 13.79 -16.89
C GLU A 190 0.90 15.13 -16.27
N ALA A 191 0.01 15.71 -15.46
CA ALA A 191 0.26 16.97 -14.77
C ALA A 191 1.33 16.83 -13.66
N VAL A 192 1.30 15.76 -12.86
CA VAL A 192 2.32 15.45 -11.86
C VAL A 192 3.66 15.11 -12.52
N ALA A 193 3.65 14.35 -13.62
CA ALA A 193 4.85 13.99 -14.38
C ALA A 193 5.61 15.22 -14.88
N LYS A 194 4.89 16.24 -15.35
CA LYS A 194 5.49 17.50 -15.78
C LYS A 194 6.33 18.14 -14.66
N VAL A 195 5.79 18.22 -13.45
CA VAL A 195 6.51 18.74 -12.28
C VAL A 195 7.73 17.88 -11.96
N CYS A 196 7.57 16.54 -11.96
CA CYS A 196 8.68 15.63 -11.70
C CYS A 196 9.83 15.79 -12.73
N LEU A 197 9.49 16.03 -14.00
CA LEU A 197 10.46 16.26 -15.06
C LEU A 197 11.18 17.61 -14.89
N GLU A 198 10.44 18.67 -14.56
CA GLU A 198 10.98 20.03 -14.36
C GLU A 198 11.95 20.08 -13.17
N HIS A 199 11.71 19.30 -12.13
CA HIS A 199 12.51 19.26 -10.90
C HIS A 199 13.44 18.05 -10.80
N ASP A 200 13.57 17.25 -11.85
CA ASP A 200 14.44 16.06 -11.91
C ASP A 200 14.19 15.04 -10.77
N LEU A 201 12.92 14.83 -10.39
CA LEU A 201 12.56 13.93 -9.32
C LEU A 201 12.51 12.46 -9.77
N PHE A 202 12.98 11.56 -8.92
CA PHE A 202 12.61 10.14 -8.99
C PHE A 202 11.21 9.93 -8.43
N VAL A 203 10.51 8.91 -8.96
CA VAL A 203 9.18 8.51 -8.48
C VAL A 203 9.22 7.07 -7.99
N LEU A 204 8.79 6.82 -6.73
CA LEU A 204 8.45 5.51 -6.22
C LEU A 204 6.95 5.30 -6.41
N SER A 205 6.57 4.65 -7.51
CA SER A 205 5.16 4.36 -7.83
C SER A 205 4.76 3.04 -7.18
N ASP A 206 4.11 3.12 -6.00
CA ASP A 206 3.56 1.93 -5.34
C ASP A 206 2.20 1.59 -5.91
N GLU A 207 2.18 0.58 -6.77
CA GLU A 207 1.03 0.13 -7.54
C GLU A 207 0.48 -1.22 -7.05
N ILE A 208 0.70 -1.55 -5.76
CA ILE A 208 0.30 -2.85 -5.18
C ILE A 208 -1.21 -3.14 -5.32
N TYR A 209 -2.03 -2.10 -5.49
CA TYR A 209 -3.47 -2.19 -5.70
C TYR A 209 -3.90 -2.00 -7.15
N SER A 210 -3.00 -2.01 -8.12
CA SER A 210 -3.29 -1.75 -9.55
C SER A 210 -4.39 -2.65 -10.14
N GLU A 211 -4.51 -3.90 -9.69
CA GLU A 211 -5.57 -4.81 -10.14
C GLU A 211 -6.92 -4.59 -9.44
N LEU A 212 -6.92 -3.87 -8.34
CA LEU A 212 -8.12 -3.60 -7.54
C LEU A 212 -8.60 -2.16 -7.82
N THR A 213 -9.01 -1.91 -9.07
CA THR A 213 -9.60 -0.65 -9.53
C THR A 213 -11.02 -0.88 -10.04
N TYR A 214 -11.90 0.10 -9.83
CA TYR A 214 -13.34 0.00 -10.09
C TYR A 214 -13.85 1.06 -11.08
N THR A 215 -12.93 1.72 -11.79
CA THR A 215 -13.23 2.76 -12.78
C THR A 215 -13.81 2.22 -14.10
N GLY A 216 -13.77 0.89 -14.29
CA GLY A 216 -14.09 0.25 -15.58
C GLY A 216 -12.97 0.39 -16.62
N ARG A 217 -11.85 0.98 -16.28
CA ARG A 217 -10.63 1.15 -17.09
C ARG A 217 -9.45 0.47 -16.42
N ASP A 218 -8.44 0.12 -17.20
CA ASP A 218 -7.18 -0.38 -16.66
C ASP A 218 -6.45 0.71 -15.86
N HIS A 219 -5.65 0.27 -14.89
CA HIS A 219 -4.77 1.15 -14.12
C HIS A 219 -3.76 1.87 -15.04
N VAL A 220 -3.54 3.14 -14.79
CA VAL A 220 -2.52 3.94 -15.48
C VAL A 220 -1.34 4.12 -14.54
N SER A 221 -0.17 3.66 -14.97
CA SER A 221 1.10 3.91 -14.27
C SER A 221 1.71 5.24 -14.74
N ILE A 222 2.35 5.97 -13.83
CA ILE A 222 3.12 7.16 -14.21
C ILE A 222 4.29 6.82 -15.13
N ALA A 223 4.80 5.58 -15.09
CA ALA A 223 5.84 5.10 -15.98
C ALA A 223 5.42 5.05 -17.46
N GLN A 224 4.10 5.11 -17.77
CA GLN A 224 3.60 5.23 -19.15
C GLN A 224 3.73 6.64 -19.72
N ILE A 225 3.94 7.64 -18.88
CA ILE A 225 4.04 9.03 -19.34
C ILE A 225 5.44 9.24 -19.93
N PRO A 226 5.54 9.89 -21.11
CA PRO A 226 6.84 10.09 -21.76
C PRO A 226 7.86 10.77 -20.83
N GLY A 227 9.08 10.21 -20.75
CA GLY A 227 10.16 10.69 -19.90
C GLY A 227 10.08 10.24 -18.44
N MET A 228 9.06 9.46 -18.06
CA MET A 228 8.91 9.00 -16.67
C MET A 228 9.46 7.60 -16.44
N GLN A 229 9.56 6.73 -17.44
CA GLN A 229 10.09 5.38 -17.26
C GLN A 229 11.53 5.40 -16.73
N GLU A 230 12.35 6.34 -17.19
CA GLU A 230 13.77 6.47 -16.83
C GLU A 230 14.01 7.02 -15.42
N ARG A 231 12.93 7.39 -14.71
CA ARG A 231 12.97 7.93 -13.34
C ARG A 231 11.93 7.37 -12.40
N THR A 232 11.22 6.32 -12.83
CA THR A 232 10.19 5.67 -12.02
C THR A 232 10.64 4.28 -11.59
N ILE A 233 10.51 3.97 -10.31
CA ILE A 233 10.56 2.62 -9.78
C ILE A 233 9.11 2.20 -9.54
N VAL A 234 8.59 1.33 -10.41
CA VAL A 234 7.28 0.71 -10.26
C VAL A 234 7.41 -0.41 -9.23
N ILE A 235 6.69 -0.29 -8.13
CA ILE A 235 6.64 -1.27 -7.04
C ILE A 235 5.29 -1.96 -7.09
N ASN A 236 5.29 -3.30 -7.10
CA ASN A 236 4.06 -4.08 -7.09
C ASN A 236 4.33 -5.44 -6.42
N GLY A 237 3.36 -6.34 -6.44
CA GLY A 237 3.49 -7.66 -5.84
C GLY A 237 2.23 -8.49 -5.92
N PHE A 238 2.29 -9.62 -5.24
CA PHE A 238 1.26 -10.65 -5.31
C PHE A 238 0.28 -10.59 -4.14
N SER A 239 0.59 -9.80 -3.12
CA SER A 239 -0.16 -9.78 -1.86
C SER A 239 -1.64 -9.45 -2.02
N LYS A 240 -1.99 -8.51 -2.91
CA LYS A 240 -3.35 -7.97 -2.99
C LYS A 240 -4.12 -8.55 -4.18
N GLY A 241 -3.62 -8.39 -5.39
CA GLY A 241 -4.28 -8.88 -6.60
C GLY A 241 -4.41 -10.41 -6.67
N PHE A 242 -3.49 -11.15 -6.04
CA PHE A 242 -3.47 -12.61 -6.07
C PHE A 242 -3.72 -13.27 -4.70
N ALA A 243 -4.14 -12.50 -3.70
CA ALA A 243 -4.37 -12.99 -2.33
C ALA A 243 -3.18 -13.78 -1.75
N MET A 244 -1.96 -13.28 -1.93
CA MET A 244 -0.70 -13.94 -1.55
C MET A 244 0.02 -13.17 -0.43
N THR A 245 -0.68 -12.63 0.56
CA THR A 245 -0.09 -11.80 1.63
C THR A 245 0.99 -12.57 2.42
N GLY A 246 0.69 -13.78 2.85
CA GLY A 246 1.59 -14.65 3.63
C GLY A 246 2.76 -15.23 2.84
N TRP A 247 2.74 -15.21 1.52
CA TRP A 247 3.82 -15.71 0.67
C TRP A 247 5.04 -14.79 0.62
N ARG A 248 4.87 -13.54 1.10
CA ARG A 248 5.92 -12.54 1.16
C ARG A 248 6.65 -12.35 -0.16
N LEU A 249 5.92 -12.06 -1.23
CA LEU A 249 6.50 -11.87 -2.55
C LEU A 249 6.01 -10.58 -3.21
N GLY A 250 6.95 -9.79 -3.69
CA GLY A 250 6.76 -8.58 -4.47
C GLY A 250 7.84 -8.44 -5.53
N TYR A 251 7.80 -7.34 -6.22
CA TYR A 251 8.81 -6.99 -7.21
C TYR A 251 8.85 -5.48 -7.44
N CYS A 252 9.95 -5.03 -8.02
CA CYS A 252 10.04 -3.70 -8.59
C CYS A 252 10.70 -3.75 -9.97
N CYS A 253 10.29 -2.79 -10.81
CA CYS A 253 10.90 -2.55 -12.11
C CYS A 253 11.24 -1.07 -12.25
N GLY A 254 12.36 -0.76 -12.92
CA GLY A 254 12.84 0.61 -13.09
C GLY A 254 14.18 0.67 -13.80
N PRO A 255 14.85 1.83 -13.82
CA PRO A 255 16.12 2.00 -14.51
C PRO A 255 17.18 1.00 -14.04
N ALA A 256 17.89 0.39 -15.00
CA ALA A 256 18.85 -0.69 -14.74
C ALA A 256 19.92 -0.34 -13.69
N ASP A 257 20.41 0.91 -13.72
CA ASP A 257 21.43 1.38 -12.77
C ASP A 257 20.89 1.41 -11.33
N VAL A 258 19.62 1.81 -11.13
CA VAL A 258 18.96 1.84 -9.83
C VAL A 258 18.66 0.42 -9.37
N ILE A 259 18.08 -0.41 -10.22
CA ILE A 259 17.77 -1.82 -9.92
C ILE A 259 19.05 -2.58 -9.56
N GLY A 260 20.18 -2.28 -10.23
CA GLY A 260 21.48 -2.84 -9.89
C GLY A 260 21.94 -2.50 -8.46
N GLN A 261 21.74 -1.27 -7.99
CA GLN A 261 22.07 -0.88 -6.62
C GLN A 261 21.11 -1.50 -5.60
N MET A 262 19.80 -1.52 -5.90
CA MET A 262 18.80 -2.19 -5.07
C MET A 262 19.12 -3.68 -4.92
N THR A 263 19.47 -4.37 -6.01
CA THR A 263 19.89 -5.79 -6.00
C THR A 263 21.13 -6.02 -5.12
N LYS A 264 22.08 -5.09 -5.11
CA LYS A 264 23.26 -5.16 -4.26
C LYS A 264 22.90 -5.11 -2.77
N ILE A 265 21.98 -4.22 -2.37
CA ILE A 265 21.51 -4.15 -0.98
C ILE A 265 20.71 -5.41 -0.61
N HIS A 266 19.79 -5.83 -1.48
CA HIS A 266 19.00 -7.04 -1.32
C HIS A 266 19.88 -8.29 -1.10
N GLN A 267 20.94 -8.43 -1.89
CA GLN A 267 21.90 -9.53 -1.77
C GLN A 267 22.51 -9.64 -0.37
N TYR A 268 22.87 -8.52 0.25
CA TYR A 268 23.49 -8.52 1.58
C TYR A 268 22.46 -8.64 2.71
N ALA A 269 21.22 -8.20 2.51
CA ALA A 269 20.19 -8.23 3.54
C ALA A 269 19.42 -9.56 3.59
N ILE A 270 18.99 -10.06 2.41
CA ILE A 270 18.03 -11.17 2.28
C ILE A 270 18.58 -12.34 1.45
N MET A 271 19.55 -12.10 0.56
CA MET A 271 20.08 -13.04 -0.44
C MET A 271 19.13 -13.21 -1.63
N CYS A 272 17.93 -13.73 -1.43
CA CYS A 272 16.85 -13.86 -2.42
C CYS A 272 15.50 -14.02 -1.73
N ALA A 273 14.42 -13.71 -2.43
CA ALA A 273 13.06 -13.97 -1.95
C ALA A 273 12.78 -15.49 -1.83
N PRO A 274 11.77 -15.93 -1.06
CA PRO A 274 11.44 -17.35 -0.85
C PRO A 274 11.25 -18.10 -2.18
N THR A 275 12.01 -19.17 -2.38
CA THR A 275 12.07 -19.91 -3.65
C THR A 275 10.73 -20.51 -4.04
N ASN A 276 10.02 -21.15 -3.12
CA ASN A 276 8.70 -21.73 -3.36
C ASN A 276 7.67 -20.67 -3.77
N SER A 277 7.71 -19.49 -3.14
CA SER A 277 6.85 -18.38 -3.49
C SER A 277 7.11 -17.87 -4.91
N GLN A 278 8.35 -17.87 -5.35
CA GLN A 278 8.72 -17.45 -6.70
C GLN A 278 8.16 -18.41 -7.78
N TYR A 279 8.24 -19.73 -7.56
CA TYR A 279 7.61 -20.69 -8.48
C TYR A 279 6.10 -20.54 -8.52
N ALA A 280 5.46 -20.45 -7.36
CA ALA A 280 4.01 -20.23 -7.26
C ALA A 280 3.54 -18.95 -7.96
N ALA A 281 4.34 -17.88 -7.89
CA ALA A 281 4.03 -16.60 -8.54
C ALA A 281 4.10 -16.67 -10.08
N ILE A 282 4.93 -17.55 -10.65
CA ILE A 282 4.93 -17.80 -12.10
C ILE A 282 3.54 -18.28 -12.53
N THR A 283 2.98 -19.25 -11.79
CA THR A 283 1.62 -19.77 -12.03
C THR A 283 0.56 -18.69 -11.83
N ALA A 284 0.69 -17.87 -10.79
CA ALA A 284 -0.22 -16.74 -10.55
C ALA A 284 -0.31 -15.80 -11.77
N LEU A 285 0.83 -15.36 -12.31
CA LEU A 285 0.88 -14.42 -13.44
C LEU A 285 0.42 -15.04 -14.76
N ARG A 286 0.64 -16.33 -14.93
CA ARG A 286 0.35 -17.04 -16.17
C ARG A 286 -1.11 -17.48 -16.24
N ASP A 287 -1.66 -18.00 -15.15
CA ASP A 287 -2.87 -18.82 -15.18
C ASP A 287 -4.03 -18.25 -14.34
N CYS A 288 -3.78 -17.35 -13.33
CA CYS A 288 -4.78 -16.99 -12.32
C CYS A 288 -5.37 -15.57 -12.46
N TYR A 289 -5.36 -15.00 -13.66
CA TYR A 289 -5.96 -13.67 -13.87
C TYR A 289 -7.50 -13.69 -13.75
N GLY A 290 -8.13 -14.84 -14.04
CA GLY A 290 -9.57 -15.03 -13.85
C GLY A 290 -10.00 -14.79 -12.41
N GLU A 291 -9.29 -15.36 -11.45
CA GLU A 291 -9.54 -15.23 -10.02
C GLU A 291 -9.33 -13.79 -9.51
N VAL A 292 -8.36 -13.06 -10.10
CA VAL A 292 -8.18 -11.62 -9.83
C VAL A 292 -9.42 -10.82 -10.22
N VAL A 293 -10.01 -11.11 -11.38
CA VAL A 293 -11.24 -10.47 -11.88
C VAL A 293 -12.43 -10.80 -10.97
N GLU A 294 -12.57 -12.05 -10.51
CA GLU A 294 -13.62 -12.48 -9.60
C GLU A 294 -13.52 -11.75 -8.25
N MET A 295 -12.32 -11.73 -7.65
CA MET A 295 -12.06 -10.99 -6.39
C MET A 295 -12.39 -9.51 -6.54
N ARG A 296 -11.91 -8.86 -7.61
CA ARG A 296 -12.20 -7.45 -7.91
C ARG A 296 -13.69 -7.19 -8.04
N THR A 297 -14.43 -8.07 -8.70
CA THR A 297 -15.87 -7.96 -8.87
C THR A 297 -16.58 -8.05 -7.52
N SER A 298 -16.20 -9.00 -6.68
CA SER A 298 -16.73 -9.16 -5.33
C SER A 298 -16.44 -7.91 -4.46
N TYR A 299 -15.20 -7.40 -4.49
CA TYR A 299 -14.84 -6.17 -3.77
C TYR A 299 -15.65 -4.96 -4.25
N ASN A 300 -15.91 -4.82 -5.54
CA ASN A 300 -16.74 -3.73 -6.05
C ASN A 300 -18.20 -3.81 -5.56
N GLN A 301 -18.76 -5.01 -5.40
CA GLN A 301 -20.08 -5.19 -4.80
C GLN A 301 -20.10 -4.74 -3.33
N ARG A 302 -19.09 -5.13 -2.55
CA ARG A 302 -18.95 -4.75 -1.13
C ARG A 302 -18.71 -3.25 -0.97
N ARG A 303 -17.89 -2.65 -1.83
CA ARG A 303 -17.67 -1.20 -1.90
C ARG A 303 -19.00 -0.45 -2.06
N ARG A 304 -19.80 -0.85 -3.04
CA ARG A 304 -21.11 -0.23 -3.31
C ARG A 304 -22.09 -0.42 -2.16
N PHE A 305 -22.07 -1.57 -1.50
CA PHE A 305 -22.88 -1.82 -0.30
C PHE A 305 -22.50 -0.82 0.82
N LEU A 306 -21.20 -0.63 1.12
CA LEU A 306 -20.78 0.30 2.16
C LEU A 306 -21.13 1.75 1.83
N LEU A 307 -20.93 2.18 0.59
CA LEU A 307 -21.29 3.54 0.16
C LEU A 307 -22.80 3.81 0.33
N HIS A 308 -23.62 2.82 0.01
CA HIS A 308 -25.08 2.91 0.24
C HIS A 308 -25.39 3.02 1.74
N ALA A 309 -24.80 2.18 2.57
CA ALA A 309 -24.99 2.22 4.02
C ALA A 309 -24.55 3.57 4.62
N PHE A 310 -23.43 4.14 4.17
CA PHE A 310 -23.01 5.47 4.61
C PHE A 310 -23.98 6.57 4.18
N ALA A 311 -24.51 6.51 2.96
CA ALA A 311 -25.52 7.47 2.50
C ALA A 311 -26.80 7.40 3.35
N GLU A 312 -27.27 6.20 3.71
CA GLU A 312 -28.40 6.00 4.62
C GLU A 312 -28.14 6.54 6.03
N MET A 313 -26.92 6.38 6.53
CA MET A 313 -26.49 6.95 7.82
C MET A 313 -26.27 8.46 7.75
N GLY A 314 -26.18 9.05 6.54
CA GLY A 314 -25.76 10.44 6.34
C GLY A 314 -24.29 10.70 6.75
N LEU A 315 -23.44 9.68 6.68
CA LEU A 315 -22.01 9.78 6.97
C LEU A 315 -21.24 10.07 5.68
N PRO A 316 -20.62 11.26 5.53
CA PRO A 316 -19.94 11.61 4.28
C PRO A 316 -18.76 10.69 4.00
N CYS A 317 -18.72 10.16 2.78
CA CYS A 317 -17.60 9.36 2.28
C CYS A 317 -17.41 9.68 0.79
N PHE A 318 -16.18 10.01 0.38
CA PHE A 318 -15.90 10.09 -1.04
C PHE A 318 -15.97 8.70 -1.67
N GLU A 319 -16.28 8.61 -2.95
CA GLU A 319 -16.37 7.33 -3.65
C GLU A 319 -14.96 6.81 -4.04
N PRO A 320 -14.41 5.79 -3.37
CA PRO A 320 -13.10 5.25 -3.71
C PRO A 320 -13.19 4.37 -4.95
N PHE A 321 -12.28 4.54 -5.88
CA PHE A 321 -12.20 3.72 -7.09
C PHE A 321 -11.03 2.75 -7.11
N GLY A 322 -10.32 2.60 -5.99
CA GLY A 322 -9.20 1.67 -5.86
C GLY A 322 -9.08 1.01 -4.49
N ALA A 323 -8.21 0.02 -4.39
CA ALA A 323 -7.93 -0.79 -3.21
C ALA A 323 -9.19 -1.51 -2.68
N PHE A 324 -9.26 -1.75 -1.38
CA PHE A 324 -10.44 -2.32 -0.71
C PHE A 324 -10.74 -1.58 0.62
N TYR A 325 -10.65 -0.23 0.57
CA TYR A 325 -10.91 0.64 1.71
C TYR A 325 -11.93 1.72 1.36
N VAL A 326 -12.65 2.15 2.40
CA VAL A 326 -13.42 3.38 2.42
C VAL A 326 -12.91 4.28 3.55
N PHE A 327 -13.03 5.59 3.36
CA PHE A 327 -12.47 6.59 4.29
C PHE A 327 -13.52 7.65 4.65
N PRO A 328 -14.58 7.26 5.41
CA PRO A 328 -15.65 8.18 5.78
C PRO A 328 -15.18 9.28 6.72
N CYS A 329 -15.76 10.46 6.55
CA CYS A 329 -15.50 11.66 7.35
C CYS A 329 -16.33 11.64 8.63
N ILE A 330 -15.68 11.88 9.78
CA ILE A 330 -16.30 11.90 11.11
C ILE A 330 -16.22 13.28 11.80
N LYS A 331 -15.81 14.32 11.06
CA LYS A 331 -15.58 15.68 11.59
C LYS A 331 -16.81 16.29 12.24
N GLU A 332 -18.02 15.95 11.77
CA GLU A 332 -19.28 16.46 12.33
C GLU A 332 -19.47 16.12 13.83
N PHE A 333 -18.83 15.07 14.32
CA PHE A 333 -19.00 14.63 15.71
C PHE A 333 -18.09 15.35 16.71
N GLY A 334 -17.17 16.22 16.25
CA GLY A 334 -16.27 17.00 17.10
C GLY A 334 -15.31 16.15 17.94
N MET A 335 -15.03 14.92 17.51
CA MET A 335 -14.10 13.97 18.13
C MET A 335 -12.87 13.81 17.28
N THR A 336 -11.72 13.45 17.90
CA THR A 336 -10.57 12.98 17.15
C THR A 336 -10.85 11.61 16.52
N SER A 337 -10.07 11.24 15.50
CA SER A 337 -10.17 9.92 14.86
C SER A 337 -9.98 8.78 15.86
N GLU A 338 -8.98 8.90 16.76
CA GLU A 338 -8.72 7.91 17.81
C GLU A 338 -9.89 7.83 18.81
N GLU A 339 -10.44 8.97 19.25
CA GLU A 339 -11.61 9.00 20.18
C GLU A 339 -12.85 8.34 19.56
N PHE A 340 -13.13 8.62 18.28
CA PHE A 340 -14.26 8.02 17.58
C PHE A 340 -14.09 6.51 17.48
N ALA A 341 -12.93 6.03 17.00
CA ALA A 341 -12.64 4.61 16.82
C ALA A 341 -12.68 3.86 18.17
N THR A 342 -12.13 4.44 19.24
CA THR A 342 -12.15 3.85 20.58
C THR A 342 -13.59 3.73 21.11
N LYS A 343 -14.39 4.80 21.03
CA LYS A 343 -15.78 4.78 21.51
C LYS A 343 -16.66 3.82 20.68
N LEU A 344 -16.43 3.72 19.38
CA LEU A 344 -17.12 2.76 18.51
C LEU A 344 -16.80 1.32 18.93
N LEU A 345 -15.52 1.03 19.20
CA LEU A 345 -15.09 -0.29 19.66
C LEU A 345 -15.70 -0.64 21.03
N GLU A 346 -15.66 0.29 22.00
CA GLU A 346 -16.17 0.07 23.34
C GLU A 346 -17.68 -0.17 23.38
N LYS A 347 -18.46 0.63 22.62
CA LYS A 347 -19.92 0.63 22.66
C LYS A 347 -20.58 -0.39 21.76
N GLU A 348 -20.06 -0.54 20.54
CA GLU A 348 -20.70 -1.34 19.48
C GLU A 348 -19.82 -2.51 19.02
N ARG A 349 -18.64 -2.71 19.63
CA ARG A 349 -17.74 -3.80 19.26
C ARG A 349 -17.37 -3.82 17.77
N VAL A 350 -17.18 -2.66 17.17
CA VAL A 350 -16.69 -2.51 15.79
C VAL A 350 -15.31 -1.87 15.81
N ALA A 351 -14.33 -2.55 15.24
CA ALA A 351 -12.97 -2.08 15.15
C ALA A 351 -12.69 -1.49 13.76
N VAL A 352 -12.30 -0.22 13.72
CA VAL A 352 -11.87 0.51 12.53
C VAL A 352 -10.51 1.16 12.80
N VAL A 353 -9.80 1.59 11.78
CA VAL A 353 -8.50 2.27 11.99
C VAL A 353 -8.72 3.79 11.99
N PRO A 354 -8.27 4.51 13.04
CA PRO A 354 -8.32 5.97 13.04
C PRO A 354 -7.47 6.54 11.90
N GLY A 355 -7.97 7.63 11.28
CA GLY A 355 -7.37 8.17 10.06
C GLY A 355 -6.00 8.80 10.27
N ASP A 356 -5.75 9.40 11.43
CA ASP A 356 -4.47 9.99 11.83
C ASP A 356 -3.33 8.93 11.93
N ALA A 357 -3.66 7.64 12.04
CA ALA A 357 -2.68 6.56 11.93
C ALA A 357 -1.97 6.52 10.54
N PHE A 358 -2.53 7.16 9.53
CA PHE A 358 -2.00 7.23 8.16
C PHE A 358 -1.33 8.56 7.82
N GLY A 359 -1.11 9.42 8.81
CA GLY A 359 -0.58 10.77 8.69
C GLY A 359 -1.54 11.80 9.29
N GLU A 360 -1.01 12.97 9.65
CA GLU A 360 -1.78 14.02 10.33
C GLU A 360 -2.98 14.51 9.49
N SER A 361 -2.87 14.51 8.17
CA SER A 361 -3.96 14.88 7.24
C SER A 361 -5.12 13.87 7.20
N GLY A 362 -4.94 12.69 7.78
CA GLY A 362 -6.01 11.71 7.99
C GLY A 362 -6.92 11.97 9.18
N GLU A 363 -6.61 12.99 10.02
CA GLU A 363 -7.44 13.37 11.17
C GLU A 363 -8.85 13.81 10.73
N GLY A 364 -9.86 13.34 11.47
CA GLY A 364 -11.27 13.55 11.15
C GLY A 364 -11.86 12.53 10.17
N PHE A 365 -11.14 11.44 9.92
CA PHE A 365 -11.56 10.30 9.11
C PHE A 365 -11.31 8.98 9.83
N ILE A 366 -11.95 7.89 9.36
CA ILE A 366 -11.66 6.52 9.78
C ILE A 366 -11.47 5.64 8.55
N ARG A 367 -10.54 4.67 8.60
CA ARG A 367 -10.41 3.66 7.54
C ARG A 367 -11.20 2.41 7.88
N ILE A 368 -12.02 1.98 6.94
CA ILE A 368 -12.76 0.71 6.96
C ILE A 368 -12.32 -0.13 5.77
N SER A 369 -11.86 -1.35 6.02
CA SER A 369 -11.61 -2.34 4.98
C SER A 369 -12.90 -3.07 4.62
N TYR A 370 -13.13 -3.30 3.33
CA TYR A 370 -14.23 -4.16 2.86
C TYR A 370 -13.76 -5.54 2.34
N ALA A 371 -12.53 -5.89 2.66
CA ALA A 371 -12.03 -7.25 2.46
C ALA A 371 -12.53 -8.19 3.57
N TYR A 372 -13.85 -8.30 3.68
CA TYR A 372 -14.58 -9.12 4.64
C TYR A 372 -15.87 -9.63 4.01
N SER A 373 -16.48 -10.70 4.57
CA SER A 373 -17.76 -11.22 4.07
C SER A 373 -18.87 -10.16 4.14
N LEU A 374 -19.86 -10.26 3.24
CA LEU A 374 -21.02 -9.37 3.26
C LEU A 374 -21.80 -9.41 4.58
N ASP A 375 -21.83 -10.55 5.26
CA ASP A 375 -22.52 -10.69 6.56
C ASP A 375 -21.79 -9.91 7.64
N GLN A 376 -20.46 -10.01 7.70
CA GLN A 376 -19.65 -9.20 8.64
C GLN A 376 -19.78 -7.69 8.34
N LEU A 377 -19.76 -7.30 7.06
CA LEU A 377 -19.93 -5.91 6.66
C LEU A 377 -21.33 -5.39 7.01
N ARG A 378 -22.37 -6.20 6.83
CA ARG A 378 -23.76 -5.84 7.23
C ARG A 378 -23.86 -5.60 8.73
N GLU A 379 -23.37 -6.55 9.51
CA GLU A 379 -23.36 -6.44 10.97
C GLU A 379 -22.60 -5.21 11.44
N ALA A 380 -21.41 -4.97 10.88
CA ALA A 380 -20.61 -3.79 11.21
C ALA A 380 -21.34 -2.48 10.87
N MET A 381 -22.02 -2.40 9.71
CA MET A 381 -22.76 -1.21 9.31
C MET A 381 -24.00 -0.97 10.17
N GLU A 382 -24.70 -2.01 10.60
CA GLU A 382 -25.80 -1.90 11.56
C GLU A 382 -25.31 -1.36 12.92
N ARG A 383 -24.20 -1.89 13.43
CA ARG A 383 -23.57 -1.45 14.68
C ARG A 383 -23.09 0.01 14.57
N LEU A 384 -22.37 0.37 13.48
CA LEU A 384 -21.93 1.73 13.20
C LEU A 384 -23.12 2.70 13.08
N GLY A 385 -24.20 2.29 12.40
CA GLY A 385 -25.42 3.10 12.28
C GLY A 385 -26.09 3.42 13.62
N ARG A 386 -26.14 2.44 14.54
CA ARG A 386 -26.62 2.68 15.92
C ARG A 386 -25.74 3.68 16.65
N PHE A 387 -24.41 3.55 16.51
CA PHE A 387 -23.44 4.46 17.13
C PHE A 387 -23.60 5.90 16.63
N VAL A 388 -23.61 6.10 15.32
CA VAL A 388 -23.80 7.40 14.66
C VAL A 388 -25.12 8.05 15.07
N LYS A 389 -26.23 7.27 15.06
CA LYS A 389 -27.54 7.73 15.51
C LYS A 389 -27.52 8.17 16.99
N GLY A 390 -26.83 7.40 17.84
CA GLY A 390 -26.68 7.72 19.25
C GLY A 390 -25.87 9.01 19.50
N LEU A 391 -24.90 9.32 18.64
CA LEU A 391 -24.12 10.56 18.70
C LEU A 391 -24.93 11.78 18.31
N ARG A 392 -25.80 11.68 17.28
CA ARG A 392 -26.67 12.78 16.80
C ARG A 392 -27.89 13.02 17.68
N GLY A 393 -28.31 12.04 18.46
CA GLY A 393 -29.46 12.14 19.36
C GLY A 393 -29.14 12.79 20.71
N ARG A 394 -27.91 13.27 20.88
CA ARG A 394 -27.45 14.05 22.02
C ARG A 394 -27.40 15.54 21.64
#